data_20e407b301f5743b102d4ece81613af3
#
_entry.id   20e407b301f5743b102d4ece81613af3
#
_cell.length_a   1.000
_cell.length_b   1.000
_cell.length_c   1.000
_cell.angle_alpha   90.00
_cell.angle_beta   90.00
_cell.angle_gamma   90.00
#
_symmetry.space_group_name_H-M   'P 1'
#
loop_
_entity.id
_entity.type
_entity.pdbx_description
1 polymer ?
#
loop_
_entity_poly.entity_id
_entity_poly.type
_entity_poly.pdbx_seq_one_letter_code
_entity_poly.pdbx_strand_id
1 'polypeptide(L)'
;MLDLTLHSAYHAPVPVSDIAKRQELGTAFLEQLFRPLKRAGLVAPWRGMKGGYTLARPAEEISLLAVLAALDDPVARPHASAGVQASAEAQAVAALMVQAEAGLEAALGQISLADLKRHAQRSPLLKDAPRAGTGFQI
;
A
#
# COMPACT_ATOMS: atom_id res chain seq x y z
N MET A 1 -1.25 -4.11 -0.71
CA MET A 1 -0.91 -4.16 0.73
C MET A 1 -2.10 -4.60 1.59
N LEU A 2 -3.26 -3.94 1.56
CA LEU A 2 -4.43 -4.34 2.35
C LEU A 2 -4.88 -5.78 2.01
N ASP A 3 -4.87 -6.18 0.75
CA ASP A 3 -5.19 -7.54 0.31
C ASP A 3 -4.27 -8.58 0.98
N LEU A 4 -2.96 -8.34 1.02
CA LEU A 4 -2.02 -9.20 1.77
C LEU A 4 -2.39 -9.29 3.25
N THR A 5 -2.74 -8.16 3.87
CA THR A 5 -3.08 -8.10 5.28
C THR A 5 -4.37 -8.88 5.61
N LEU A 6 -5.32 -8.90 4.68
CA LEU A 6 -6.60 -9.60 4.82
C LEU A 6 -6.48 -11.12 4.58
N HIS A 7 -5.63 -11.53 3.63
CA HIS A 7 -5.59 -12.89 3.12
C HIS A 7 -4.34 -13.69 3.52
N SER A 8 -3.33 -13.03 4.13
CA SER A 8 -2.17 -13.72 4.70
C SER A 8 -2.52 -14.32 6.06
N ALA A 9 -3.20 -15.46 6.04
CA ALA A 9 -3.46 -16.23 7.24
C ALA A 9 -2.17 -16.94 7.69
N TYR A 10 -1.80 -16.81 8.97
CA TYR A 10 -0.65 -17.52 9.56
C TYR A 10 0.68 -17.32 8.79
N HIS A 11 0.93 -16.12 8.25
CA HIS A 11 2.09 -15.82 7.41
C HIS A 11 2.18 -16.62 6.10
N ALA A 12 1.07 -17.23 5.66
CA ALA A 12 1.03 -17.90 4.37
C ALA A 12 1.18 -16.87 3.23
N PRO A 13 2.00 -17.18 2.21
CA PRO A 13 2.15 -16.29 1.06
C PRO A 13 0.86 -16.20 0.26
N VAL A 14 0.58 -15.00 -0.23
CA VAL A 14 -0.56 -14.75 -1.12
C VAL A 14 -0.03 -14.69 -2.56
N PRO A 15 -0.48 -15.60 -3.45
CA PRO A 15 -0.09 -15.57 -4.85
C PRO A 15 -0.51 -14.28 -5.54
N VAL A 16 0.37 -13.75 -6.40
CA VAL A 16 0.06 -12.53 -7.18
C VAL A 16 -1.16 -12.74 -8.07
N SER A 17 -1.33 -13.94 -8.62
CA SER A 17 -2.51 -14.29 -9.42
C SER A 17 -3.83 -14.18 -8.66
N ASP A 18 -3.83 -14.48 -7.36
CA ASP A 18 -5.02 -14.40 -6.53
C ASP A 18 -5.36 -12.94 -6.19
N ILE A 19 -4.33 -12.13 -5.94
CA ILE A 19 -4.49 -10.67 -5.77
C ILE A 19 -5.02 -10.07 -7.07
N ALA A 20 -4.43 -10.45 -8.21
CA ALA A 20 -4.83 -9.99 -9.54
C ALA A 20 -6.32 -10.23 -9.79
N LYS A 21 -6.81 -11.43 -9.50
CA LYS A 21 -8.22 -11.81 -9.66
C LYS A 21 -9.14 -11.00 -8.73
N ARG A 22 -8.78 -10.86 -7.45
CA ARG A 22 -9.60 -10.12 -6.48
C ARG A 22 -9.66 -8.63 -6.75
N GLN A 23 -8.57 -8.06 -7.25
CA GLN A 23 -8.47 -6.62 -7.52
C GLN A 23 -8.75 -6.25 -8.98
N GLU A 24 -9.04 -7.23 -9.83
CA GLU A 24 -9.25 -7.06 -11.27
C GLU A 24 -8.09 -6.33 -11.96
N LEU A 25 -6.85 -6.65 -11.55
CA LEU A 25 -5.61 -6.06 -12.05
C LEU A 25 -4.76 -7.08 -12.80
N GLY A 26 -3.96 -6.60 -13.75
CA GLY A 26 -2.97 -7.46 -14.42
C GLY A 26 -1.82 -7.87 -13.49
N THR A 27 -1.37 -9.12 -13.59
CA THR A 27 -0.24 -9.64 -12.79
C THR A 27 1.04 -8.86 -13.03
N ALA A 28 1.34 -8.47 -14.29
CA ALA A 28 2.51 -7.68 -14.64
C ALA A 28 2.50 -6.30 -13.95
N PHE A 29 1.35 -5.66 -13.87
CA PHE A 29 1.20 -4.39 -13.16
C PHE A 29 1.43 -4.56 -11.65
N LEU A 30 0.86 -5.59 -11.05
CA LEU A 30 1.08 -5.90 -9.64
C LEU A 30 2.55 -6.19 -9.33
N GLU A 31 3.24 -6.93 -10.20
CA GLU A 31 4.68 -7.18 -10.04
C GLU A 31 5.50 -5.89 -10.06
N GLN A 32 5.12 -4.93 -10.91
CA GLN A 32 5.74 -3.59 -10.91
C GLN A 32 5.54 -2.86 -9.58
N LEU A 33 4.34 -2.93 -8.99
CA LEU A 33 4.05 -2.35 -7.68
C LEU A 33 4.79 -3.08 -6.53
N PHE A 34 4.95 -4.39 -6.62
CA PHE A 34 5.64 -5.15 -5.58
C PHE A 34 7.15 -4.91 -5.54
N ARG A 35 7.77 -4.50 -6.64
CA ARG A 35 9.22 -4.20 -6.69
C ARG A 35 9.64 -3.09 -5.71
N PRO A 36 9.06 -1.88 -5.73
CA PRO A 36 9.41 -0.84 -4.77
C PRO A 36 9.01 -1.21 -3.34
N LEU A 37 7.88 -1.87 -3.12
CA LEU A 37 7.46 -2.35 -1.79
C LEU A 37 8.45 -3.36 -1.20
N LYS A 38 8.98 -4.26 -2.03
CA LYS A 38 10.04 -5.19 -1.63
C LYS A 38 11.33 -4.46 -1.30
N ARG A 39 11.75 -3.48 -2.11
CA ARG A 39 12.95 -2.67 -1.84
C ARG A 39 12.84 -1.90 -0.53
N ALA A 40 11.65 -1.42 -0.21
CA ALA A 40 11.36 -0.74 1.06
C ALA A 40 11.22 -1.69 2.26
N GLY A 41 11.34 -3.01 2.06
CA GLY A 41 11.20 -3.99 3.15
C GLY A 41 9.79 -4.08 3.73
N LEU A 42 8.76 -3.79 2.93
CA LEU A 42 7.35 -3.86 3.34
C LEU A 42 6.71 -5.20 2.98
N VAL A 43 7.26 -5.89 1.97
CA VAL A 43 6.84 -7.21 1.54
C VAL A 43 8.03 -8.12 1.32
N ALA A 44 7.84 -9.41 1.56
CA ALA A 44 8.83 -10.44 1.34
C ALA A 44 8.30 -11.45 0.29
N PRO A 45 9.11 -11.79 -0.73
CA PRO A 45 8.72 -12.81 -1.68
C PRO A 45 8.87 -14.19 -1.06
N TRP A 46 7.95 -15.07 -1.37
CA TRP A 46 8.01 -16.49 -1.01
C TRP A 46 8.20 -17.33 -2.27
N ARG A 47 9.26 -18.14 -2.31
CA ARG A 47 9.55 -19.03 -3.44
C ARG A 47 8.92 -20.41 -3.21
N GLY A 48 8.46 -21.06 -4.28
CA GLY A 48 7.91 -22.42 -4.26
C GLY A 48 6.69 -22.56 -5.15
N MET A 49 6.11 -23.77 -5.21
CA MET A 49 4.92 -24.08 -6.05
C MET A 49 3.70 -23.23 -5.69
N LYS A 50 3.60 -22.74 -4.47
CA LYS A 50 2.60 -21.76 -4.00
C LYS A 50 3.30 -20.45 -3.66
N GLY A 51 4.17 -19.95 -4.55
CA GLY A 51 4.89 -18.70 -4.37
C GLY A 51 3.95 -17.50 -4.34
N GLY A 52 4.43 -16.39 -3.77
CA GLY A 52 3.66 -15.17 -3.64
C GLY A 52 4.39 -14.16 -2.77
N TYR A 53 3.64 -13.32 -2.10
CA TYR A 53 4.18 -12.34 -1.17
C TYR A 53 3.53 -12.45 0.21
N THR A 54 4.32 -12.13 1.22
CA THR A 54 3.86 -11.89 2.60
C THR A 54 4.22 -10.47 3.01
N LEU A 55 3.65 -9.97 4.11
CA LEU A 55 4.20 -8.79 4.76
C LEU A 55 5.57 -9.14 5.34
N ALA A 56 6.54 -8.22 5.20
CA ALA A 56 7.89 -8.40 5.75
C ALA A 56 7.97 -8.03 7.23
N ARG A 57 6.96 -7.32 7.75
CA ARG A 57 6.82 -6.88 9.14
C ARG A 57 5.36 -7.00 9.58
N PRO A 58 5.08 -7.01 10.90
CA PRO A 58 3.71 -6.96 11.41
C PRO A 58 2.93 -5.79 10.81
N ALA A 59 1.64 -5.99 10.54
CA ALA A 59 0.78 -4.97 9.92
C ALA A 59 0.65 -3.70 10.78
N GLU A 60 0.82 -3.83 12.09
CA GLU A 60 0.85 -2.74 13.06
C GLU A 60 2.05 -1.81 12.87
N GLU A 61 3.16 -2.33 12.35
CA GLU A 61 4.42 -1.60 12.16
C GLU A 61 4.56 -0.99 10.75
N ILE A 62 3.61 -1.26 9.87
CA ILE A 62 3.60 -0.71 8.51
C ILE A 62 2.57 0.41 8.44
N SER A 63 3.04 1.66 8.40
CA SER A 63 2.18 2.82 8.23
C SER A 63 1.74 3.00 6.78
N LEU A 64 0.60 3.65 6.59
CA LEU A 64 0.13 4.03 5.27
C LEU A 64 1.10 4.98 4.57
N LEU A 65 1.74 5.88 5.33
CA LEU A 65 2.80 6.75 4.82
C LEU A 65 3.96 5.94 4.24
N ALA A 66 4.44 4.89 4.94
CA ALA A 66 5.52 4.06 4.45
C ALA A 66 5.18 3.34 3.14
N VAL A 67 3.93 2.89 2.99
CA VAL A 67 3.46 2.27 1.74
C VAL A 67 3.43 3.29 0.60
N LEU A 68 2.88 4.47 0.84
CA LEU A 68 2.81 5.53 -0.18
C LEU A 68 4.21 6.02 -0.56
N ALA A 69 5.08 6.23 0.41
CA ALA A 69 6.47 6.64 0.17
C ALA A 69 7.26 5.60 -0.65
N ALA A 70 6.99 4.31 -0.44
CA ALA A 70 7.62 3.24 -1.22
C ALA A 70 7.14 3.20 -2.68
N LEU A 71 5.90 3.59 -2.94
CA LEU A 71 5.29 3.60 -4.27
C LEU A 71 5.52 4.92 -5.01
N ASP A 72 5.86 5.97 -4.28
CA ASP A 72 6.09 7.29 -4.81
C ASP A 72 7.50 7.31 -5.46
N ASP A 73 7.54 7.25 -6.78
CA ASP A 73 8.80 7.41 -7.50
C ASP A 73 9.24 8.88 -7.39
N PRO A 74 10.41 9.18 -6.78
CA PRO A 74 10.91 10.55 -6.68
C PRO A 74 11.04 11.26 -8.03
N VAL A 75 11.09 10.51 -9.13
CA VAL A 75 11.11 11.06 -10.50
C VAL A 75 9.73 11.57 -10.94
N ALA A 76 8.65 11.06 -10.36
CA ALA A 76 7.28 11.44 -10.70
C ALA A 76 6.74 12.64 -9.89
N ARG A 77 7.39 13.03 -8.81
CA ARG A 77 7.06 14.28 -8.14
C ARG A 77 7.52 15.44 -9.05
N PRO A 78 6.62 16.32 -9.50
CA PRO A 78 7.05 17.60 -10.02
C PRO A 78 7.76 18.26 -8.84
N HIS A 79 9.07 18.28 -8.88
CA HIS A 79 9.83 19.18 -8.03
C HIS A 79 9.21 20.54 -8.33
N ALA A 80 8.58 21.14 -7.34
CA ALA A 80 8.33 22.57 -7.39
C ALA A 80 9.72 23.15 -7.65
N SER A 81 10.00 23.38 -8.93
CA SER A 81 11.23 24.01 -9.34
C SER A 81 11.21 25.38 -8.68
N ALA A 82 11.95 25.47 -7.58
CA ALA A 82 12.36 26.73 -7.00
C ALA A 82 13.27 27.40 -8.05
N GLY A 83 12.68 27.80 -9.14
CA GLY A 83 13.28 28.46 -10.24
C GLY A 83 12.54 29.76 -10.49
N VAL A 84 13.24 30.85 -10.23
CA VAL A 84 12.94 32.21 -10.64
C VAL A 84 11.83 32.92 -9.86
N GLN A 85 12.28 33.82 -8.97
CA GLN A 85 11.54 34.99 -8.45
C GLN A 85 10.01 34.82 -8.38
N ALA A 86 9.57 33.86 -7.53
CA ALA A 86 8.17 33.75 -7.21
C ALA A 86 7.73 35.03 -6.47
N SER A 87 6.57 35.58 -6.84
CA SER A 87 5.99 36.71 -6.12
C SER A 87 5.77 36.36 -4.65
N ALA A 88 5.62 37.36 -3.80
CA ALA A 88 5.36 37.16 -2.36
C ALA A 88 4.11 36.29 -2.14
N GLU A 89 3.09 36.47 -2.98
CA GLU A 89 1.86 35.67 -2.96
C GLU A 89 2.14 34.19 -3.30
N ALA A 90 2.95 33.94 -4.31
CA ALA A 90 3.32 32.58 -4.69
C ALA A 90 4.15 31.87 -3.59
N GLN A 91 5.03 32.61 -2.92
CA GLN A 91 5.79 32.10 -1.77
C GLN A 91 4.86 31.79 -0.57
N ALA A 92 3.88 32.64 -0.29
CA ALA A 92 2.90 32.39 0.76
C ALA A 92 2.06 31.13 0.49
N VAL A 93 1.60 30.96 -0.76
CA VAL A 93 0.88 29.74 -1.18
C VAL A 93 1.77 28.50 -1.04
N ALA A 94 3.01 28.56 -1.51
CA ALA A 94 3.96 27.44 -1.38
C ALA A 94 4.21 27.05 0.08
N ALA A 95 4.37 28.02 0.97
CA ALA A 95 4.55 27.78 2.40
C ALA A 95 3.33 27.07 3.03
N LEU A 96 2.12 27.49 2.68
CA LEU A 96 0.89 26.84 3.13
C LEU A 96 0.75 25.40 2.58
N MET A 97 1.14 25.17 1.33
CA MET A 97 1.12 23.82 0.73
C MET A 97 2.09 22.88 1.45
N VAL A 98 3.31 23.34 1.75
CA VAL A 98 4.29 22.55 2.53
C VAL A 98 3.74 22.19 3.90
N GLN A 99 3.08 23.13 4.57
CA GLN A 99 2.47 22.89 5.87
C GLN A 99 1.31 21.88 5.79
N ALA A 100 0.49 21.96 4.75
CA ALA A 100 -0.60 21.02 4.51
C ALA A 100 -0.07 19.60 4.21
N GLU A 101 0.97 19.49 3.39
CA GLU A 101 1.65 18.22 3.09
C GLU A 101 2.23 17.60 4.37
N ALA A 102 2.91 18.36 5.21
CA ALA A 102 3.44 17.89 6.48
C ALA A 102 2.34 17.38 7.41
N GLY A 103 1.19 18.06 7.47
CA GLY A 103 0.02 17.62 8.22
C GLY A 103 -0.55 16.30 7.69
N LEU A 104 -0.64 16.15 6.39
CA LEU A 104 -1.09 14.91 5.73
C LEU A 104 -0.12 13.75 6.00
N GLU A 105 1.17 13.96 5.86
CA GLU A 105 2.20 12.95 6.15
C GLU A 105 2.14 12.49 7.61
N ALA A 106 1.99 13.41 8.54
CA ALA A 106 1.83 13.09 9.96
C ALA A 106 0.58 12.23 10.20
N ALA A 107 -0.55 12.57 9.59
CA ALA A 107 -1.78 11.79 9.70
C ALA A 107 -1.62 10.38 9.10
N LEU A 108 -1.03 10.26 7.90
CA LEU A 108 -0.79 8.98 7.22
C LEU A 108 0.21 8.11 7.98
N GLY A 109 1.17 8.73 8.69
CA GLY A 109 2.13 8.04 9.53
C GLY A 109 1.50 7.36 10.76
N GLN A 110 0.36 7.87 11.23
CA GLN A 110 -0.37 7.31 12.37
C GLN A 110 -1.31 6.15 12.00
N ILE A 111 -1.61 5.96 10.72
CA ILE A 111 -2.50 4.91 10.25
C ILE A 111 -1.68 3.70 9.84
N SER A 112 -1.86 2.58 10.51
CA SER A 112 -1.21 1.31 10.17
C SER A 112 -2.05 0.45 9.20
N LEU A 113 -1.43 -0.55 8.57
CA LEU A 113 -2.16 -1.57 7.80
C LEU A 113 -3.13 -2.36 8.69
N ALA A 114 -2.83 -2.55 9.97
CA ALA A 114 -3.74 -3.19 10.91
C ALA A 114 -4.99 -2.33 11.16
N ASP A 115 -4.85 -1.00 11.20
CA ASP A 115 -6.00 -0.09 11.29
C ASP A 115 -6.89 -0.19 10.06
N LEU A 116 -6.29 -0.19 8.87
CA LEU A 116 -7.02 -0.38 7.61
C LEU A 116 -7.74 -1.73 7.57
N LYS A 117 -7.09 -2.81 8.03
CA LYS A 117 -7.72 -4.13 8.14
C LYS A 117 -8.94 -4.09 9.04
N ARG A 118 -8.81 -3.51 10.25
CA ARG A 118 -9.93 -3.38 11.18
C ARG A 118 -11.08 -2.57 10.60
N HIS A 119 -10.77 -1.48 9.91
CA HIS A 119 -11.77 -0.66 9.25
C HIS A 119 -12.48 -1.42 8.13
N ALA A 120 -11.72 -2.09 7.27
CA ALA A 120 -12.24 -2.90 6.18
C ALA A 120 -13.16 -4.01 6.66
N GLN A 121 -12.78 -4.72 7.74
CA GLN A 121 -13.59 -5.80 8.31
C GLN A 121 -14.91 -5.33 8.93
N ARG A 122 -15.02 -4.06 9.30
CA ARG A 122 -16.26 -3.44 9.79
C ARG A 122 -17.17 -2.95 8.66
N SER A 123 -16.64 -2.83 7.44
CA SER A 123 -17.40 -2.37 6.28
C SER A 123 -18.45 -3.42 5.88
N PRO A 124 -19.72 -3.05 5.66
CA PRO A 124 -20.74 -3.97 5.16
C PRO A 124 -20.37 -4.59 3.82
N LEU A 125 -19.67 -3.85 2.97
CA LEU A 125 -19.25 -4.28 1.63
C LEU A 125 -18.31 -5.49 1.63
N LEU A 126 -17.54 -5.70 2.71
CA LEU A 126 -16.65 -6.87 2.83
C LEU A 126 -17.32 -8.07 3.49
N LYS A 127 -18.47 -7.88 4.14
CA LYS A 127 -19.23 -8.99 4.72
C LYS A 127 -19.92 -9.84 3.66
N ASP A 128 -20.24 -9.24 2.52
CA ASP A 128 -20.91 -9.88 1.38
C ASP A 128 -19.92 -10.37 0.30
N ALA A 129 -18.63 -10.12 0.45
CA ALA A 129 -17.63 -10.67 -0.46
C ALA A 129 -17.63 -12.21 -0.32
N PRO A 130 -17.77 -12.97 -1.42
CA PRO A 130 -17.74 -14.42 -1.35
C PRO A 130 -16.40 -14.85 -0.72
N ARG A 131 -16.50 -15.48 0.44
CA ARG A 131 -15.34 -16.14 1.05
C ARG A 131 -14.84 -17.12 0.02
N ALA A 132 -13.62 -16.90 -0.50
CA ALA A 132 -12.95 -17.82 -1.38
C ALA A 132 -13.04 -19.21 -0.74
N GLY A 133 -13.81 -20.09 -1.39
CA GLY A 133 -14.27 -21.34 -0.81
C GLY A 133 -13.10 -22.19 -0.32
N THR A 134 -13.17 -22.62 0.89
CA THR A 134 -12.63 -23.88 1.36
C THR A 134 -13.38 -25.00 0.62
N GLY A 135 -13.15 -25.10 -0.68
CA GLY A 135 -13.61 -26.21 -1.51
C GLY A 135 -12.59 -27.32 -1.47
N PHE A 136 -12.40 -27.94 -0.31
CA PHE A 136 -11.96 -29.30 -0.24
C PHE A 136 -13.24 -30.15 -0.28
N GLN A 137 -13.69 -30.52 -1.47
CA GLN A 137 -14.51 -31.71 -1.66
C GLN A 137 -13.62 -32.73 -2.34
N ILE A 138 -13.44 -33.81 -1.62
CA ILE A 138 -12.87 -35.08 -2.04
C ILE A 138 -13.72 -35.66 -3.21
#